data_11288c0c1736b6db5ef0f65bfd3bed88
#
_entry.id   11288c0c1736b6db5ef0f65bfd3bed88
#
_cell.length_a   1.000
_cell.length_b   1.000
_cell.length_c   1.000
_cell.angle_alpha   90.00
_cell.angle_beta   90.00
_cell.angle_gamma   90.00
#
_symmetry.space_group_name_H-M   'P 1'
#
loop_
_entity.id
_entity.type
_entity.pdbx_description
1 polymer ?
#
loop_
_entity_poly.entity_id
_entity_poly.type
_entity_poly.pdbx_seq_one_letter_code
_entity_poly.pdbx_strand_id
1 'polypeptide(L)'
;LGLALAQYSRHLLVAQYLAAEVLYMRDIEAEVLFPALVASAVGYSIFSSVVGFTPIFGYYTGIFNPARLPLYAVLGVIDGLFAVLYVKTFYAIHDAFKRWRISNYAKPVVGGLLAGVIGLMAPEVLGTSYGWVNLAEFERLSLFTSPVLPLIALLVALPFLKILATSFTIGSGGSGGVFAPGIVIGALVGLDVGLLFHYLLPSLVPDVAPFVIVSMLALFGAAAKAPLAVMFMVVEMTGSYQLLPAAMIAVAIAYLISGGNTIYRAQVPTRRDSPAHVGEYDVPVLMEIRVSDCEVRRGPVVRVDDDVNGAVNVMLQHRYTSLPVVNHNGELVGVVHLTDILGKRGVVGMYVKATGGYVRLDSTLYDAWEVMSREGTTWVPVVEDVRLIGILTMESMRRAYDLKIRSIKLSINQHT
;
A
#
# COMPACT_ATOMS: atom_id res chain seq x y z
N LEU A 1 5.43 8.98 9.63
CA LEU A 1 4.88 9.66 8.45
C LEU A 1 3.93 10.78 8.87
N GLY A 2 2.89 10.50 9.69
CA GLY A 2 1.92 11.49 10.17
C GLY A 2 2.57 12.72 10.80
N LEU A 3 3.52 12.54 11.72
CA LEU A 3 4.24 13.65 12.35
C LEU A 3 5.01 14.50 11.32
N ALA A 4 5.74 13.87 10.41
CA ALA A 4 6.52 14.56 9.40
C ALA A 4 5.63 15.35 8.41
N LEU A 5 4.51 14.77 8.00
CA LEU A 5 3.55 15.44 7.13
C LEU A 5 2.85 16.62 7.84
N ALA A 6 2.43 16.43 9.09
CA ALA A 6 1.81 17.50 9.89
C ALA A 6 2.76 18.68 10.12
N GLN A 7 4.03 18.42 10.35
CA GLN A 7 5.05 19.47 10.49
C GLN A 7 5.31 20.23 9.19
N TYR A 8 5.46 19.50 8.06
CA TYR A 8 5.86 20.11 6.80
C TYR A 8 4.73 20.85 6.07
N SER A 9 3.52 20.32 6.15
CA SER A 9 2.38 20.83 5.36
C SER A 9 1.36 21.63 6.17
N ARG A 10 1.54 21.77 7.48
CA ARG A 10 0.58 22.41 8.41
C ARG A 10 -0.81 21.75 8.37
N HIS A 11 -0.86 20.42 8.17
CA HIS A 11 -2.10 19.67 8.03
C HIS A 11 -2.27 18.69 9.19
N LEU A 12 -3.35 18.86 9.94
CA LEU A 12 -3.66 18.02 11.10
C LEU A 12 -4.32 16.70 10.67
N LEU A 13 -5.43 16.79 9.96
CA LEU A 13 -6.24 15.62 9.56
C LEU A 13 -5.64 14.88 8.36
N VAL A 14 -5.10 15.62 7.39
CA VAL A 14 -4.48 15.03 6.19
C VAL A 14 -3.38 14.05 6.54
N ALA A 15 -2.53 14.40 7.49
CA ALA A 15 -1.37 13.58 7.84
C ALA A 15 -1.77 12.20 8.36
N GLN A 16 -2.84 12.10 9.14
CA GLN A 16 -3.36 10.82 9.64
C GLN A 16 -4.03 9.98 8.55
N TYR A 17 -4.89 10.61 7.72
CA TYR A 17 -5.57 9.89 6.64
C TYR A 17 -4.59 9.44 5.56
N LEU A 18 -3.63 10.29 5.18
CA LEU A 18 -2.61 9.91 4.21
C LEU A 18 -1.71 8.78 4.74
N ALA A 19 -1.38 8.77 6.05
CA ALA A 19 -0.62 7.68 6.65
C ALA A 19 -1.34 6.33 6.58
N ALA A 20 -2.68 6.33 6.68
CA ALA A 20 -3.50 5.13 6.63
C ALA A 20 -3.83 4.70 5.19
N GLU A 21 -4.02 5.65 4.27
CA GLU A 21 -4.51 5.39 2.91
C GLU A 21 -3.36 5.12 1.91
N VAL A 22 -2.19 5.76 2.08
CA VAL A 22 -1.07 5.67 1.13
C VAL A 22 -0.42 4.29 1.05
N LEU A 23 -0.73 3.39 1.96
CA LEU A 23 -0.16 2.03 1.99
C LEU A 23 -0.78 1.12 0.93
N TYR A 24 -2.03 1.37 0.56
CA TYR A 24 -2.84 0.54 -0.33
C TYR A 24 -3.40 1.35 -1.49
N MET A 25 -3.73 0.65 -2.60
CA MET A 25 -4.36 1.30 -3.75
C MET A 25 -5.87 1.46 -3.59
N ARG A 26 -6.54 0.54 -2.86
CA ARG A 26 -8.00 0.43 -2.77
C ARG A 26 -8.50 0.11 -1.37
N ASP A 27 -7.65 0.28 -0.36
CA ASP A 27 -7.94 -0.09 1.01
C ASP A 27 -7.34 0.94 1.98
N ILE A 28 -7.63 0.83 3.26
CA ILE A 28 -7.15 1.73 4.31
C ILE A 28 -6.65 0.93 5.50
N GLU A 29 -5.54 1.37 6.11
CA GLU A 29 -5.00 0.80 7.34
C GLU A 29 -5.66 1.46 8.56
N ALA A 30 -6.80 0.89 8.98
CA ALA A 30 -7.60 1.48 10.05
C ALA A 30 -6.86 1.55 11.40
N GLU A 31 -5.96 0.61 11.67
CA GLU A 31 -5.19 0.55 12.92
C GLU A 31 -4.20 1.69 13.07
N VAL A 32 -3.74 2.27 11.94
CA VAL A 32 -2.84 3.41 11.92
C VAL A 32 -3.56 4.73 12.23
N LEU A 33 -4.88 4.82 12.06
CA LEU A 33 -5.62 6.08 12.22
C LEU A 33 -5.44 6.71 13.61
N PHE A 34 -5.61 5.91 14.67
CA PHE A 34 -5.52 6.44 16.04
C PHE A 34 -4.10 6.90 16.43
N PRO A 35 -3.04 6.10 16.24
CA PRO A 35 -1.66 6.56 16.47
C PRO A 35 -1.28 7.76 15.59
N ALA A 36 -1.71 7.78 14.34
CA ALA A 36 -1.43 8.87 13.41
C ALA A 36 -2.15 10.16 13.82
N LEU A 37 -3.37 10.08 14.40
CA LEU A 37 -4.10 11.22 14.93
C LEU A 37 -3.32 11.90 16.06
N VAL A 38 -2.84 11.12 17.03
CA VAL A 38 -2.04 11.67 18.16
C VAL A 38 -0.74 12.27 17.64
N ALA A 39 -0.03 11.56 16.76
CA ALA A 39 1.22 12.05 16.18
C ALA A 39 1.03 13.34 15.37
N SER A 40 -0.05 13.43 14.58
CA SER A 40 -0.38 14.61 13.78
C SER A 40 -0.75 15.80 14.66
N ALA A 41 -1.54 15.60 15.71
CA ALA A 41 -1.93 16.65 16.64
C ALA A 41 -0.71 17.26 17.36
N VAL A 42 0.21 16.43 17.84
CA VAL A 42 1.44 16.87 18.48
C VAL A 42 2.34 17.61 17.47
N GLY A 43 2.57 17.03 16.29
CA GLY A 43 3.41 17.64 15.26
C GLY A 43 2.86 18.98 14.77
N TYR A 44 1.56 19.06 14.51
CA TYR A 44 0.89 20.29 14.12
C TYR A 44 1.00 21.37 15.22
N SER A 45 0.71 21.01 16.47
CA SER A 45 0.77 21.96 17.59
C SER A 45 2.15 22.56 17.79
N ILE A 46 3.21 21.74 17.77
CA ILE A 46 4.59 22.20 17.91
C ILE A 46 5.00 23.10 16.73
N PHE A 47 4.71 22.64 15.49
CA PHE A 47 5.10 23.39 14.31
C PHE A 47 4.36 24.75 14.23
N SER A 48 3.05 24.73 14.40
CA SER A 48 2.21 25.92 14.28
C SER A 48 2.44 26.93 15.40
N SER A 49 2.91 26.50 16.58
CA SER A 49 3.31 27.42 17.65
C SER A 49 4.49 28.31 17.27
N VAL A 50 5.33 27.86 16.33
CA VAL A 50 6.52 28.61 15.84
C VAL A 50 6.20 29.39 14.56
N VAL A 51 5.45 28.77 13.62
CA VAL A 51 5.26 29.30 12.25
C VAL A 51 3.90 30.00 12.08
N GLY A 52 2.95 29.75 12.99
CA GLY A 52 1.58 30.25 12.94
C GLY A 52 0.58 29.21 12.45
N PHE A 53 -0.71 29.52 12.65
CA PHE A 53 -1.84 28.62 12.40
C PHE A 53 -2.58 28.91 11.08
N THR A 54 -2.04 29.78 10.22
CA THR A 54 -2.68 30.11 8.93
C THR A 54 -2.56 28.97 7.94
N PRO A 55 -3.59 28.68 7.12
CA PRO A 55 -3.49 27.73 6.02
C PRO A 55 -2.38 28.10 5.04
N ILE A 56 -1.79 27.09 4.38
CA ILE A 56 -0.61 27.29 3.53
C ILE A 56 -0.92 28.06 2.25
N PHE A 57 -2.14 27.94 1.72
CA PHE A 57 -2.62 28.65 0.52
C PHE A 57 -3.61 29.78 0.87
N GLY A 58 -3.68 30.18 2.14
CA GLY A 58 -4.59 31.23 2.60
C GLY A 58 -6.02 30.73 2.84
N TYR A 59 -6.96 31.68 2.96
CA TYR A 59 -8.37 31.36 3.19
C TYR A 59 -9.16 31.58 1.91
N TYR A 60 -9.81 30.52 1.43
CA TYR A 60 -10.78 30.63 0.34
C TYR A 60 -12.14 31.04 0.90
N THR A 61 -12.64 32.21 0.45
CA THR A 61 -13.91 32.82 0.92
C THR A 61 -15.04 32.72 -0.09
N GLY A 62 -14.80 32.14 -1.27
CA GLY A 62 -15.79 32.01 -2.31
C GLY A 62 -16.95 31.09 -1.95
N ILE A 63 -18.12 31.32 -2.54
CA ILE A 63 -19.33 30.52 -2.32
C ILE A 63 -19.39 29.40 -3.37
N PHE A 64 -19.73 28.20 -2.90
CA PHE A 64 -19.95 27.06 -3.80
C PHE A 64 -21.16 27.29 -4.72
N ASN A 65 -20.97 27.10 -6.01
CA ASN A 65 -22.04 27.14 -7.02
C ASN A 65 -22.27 25.74 -7.63
N PRO A 66 -23.41 25.07 -7.33
CA PRO A 66 -23.71 23.75 -7.87
C PRO A 66 -23.73 23.68 -9.40
N ALA A 67 -24.03 24.77 -10.11
CA ALA A 67 -24.04 24.83 -11.58
C ALA A 67 -22.64 24.56 -12.17
N ARG A 68 -21.56 24.71 -11.40
CA ARG A 68 -20.18 24.41 -11.81
C ARG A 68 -19.80 22.93 -11.68
N LEU A 69 -20.62 22.06 -11.07
CA LEU A 69 -20.29 20.64 -10.88
C LEU A 69 -19.89 19.92 -12.19
N PRO A 70 -20.58 20.13 -13.35
CA PRO A 70 -20.14 19.53 -14.60
C PRO A 70 -18.73 19.97 -15.03
N LEU A 71 -18.32 21.21 -14.73
CA LEU A 71 -16.98 21.71 -15.05
C LEU A 71 -15.92 21.02 -14.18
N TYR A 72 -16.22 20.76 -12.90
CA TYR A 72 -15.33 19.96 -12.02
C TYR A 72 -15.26 18.49 -12.45
N ALA A 73 -16.31 17.94 -13.06
CA ALA A 73 -16.26 16.61 -13.65
C ALA A 73 -15.28 16.56 -14.85
N VAL A 74 -15.33 17.57 -15.74
CA VAL A 74 -14.37 17.71 -16.84
C VAL A 74 -12.95 17.91 -16.31
N LEU A 75 -12.78 18.79 -15.31
CA LEU A 75 -11.49 18.98 -14.63
C LEU A 75 -10.94 17.66 -14.10
N GLY A 76 -11.78 16.85 -13.43
CA GLY A 76 -11.38 15.53 -12.92
C GLY A 76 -10.91 14.56 -14.00
N VAL A 77 -11.51 14.60 -15.21
CA VAL A 77 -11.02 13.81 -16.35
C VAL A 77 -9.61 14.26 -16.75
N ILE A 78 -9.39 15.57 -16.87
CA ILE A 78 -8.09 16.15 -17.25
C ILE A 78 -7.04 15.80 -16.17
N ASP A 79 -7.37 16.00 -14.89
CA ASP A 79 -6.49 15.69 -13.77
C ASP A 79 -6.10 14.21 -13.74
N GLY A 80 -7.05 13.31 -14.01
CA GLY A 80 -6.79 11.88 -14.11
C GLY A 80 -5.80 11.53 -15.22
N LEU A 81 -5.94 12.16 -16.38
CA LEU A 81 -5.00 11.98 -17.50
C LEU A 81 -3.61 12.54 -17.16
N PHE A 82 -3.53 13.72 -16.54
CA PHE A 82 -2.26 14.28 -16.08
C PHE A 82 -1.64 13.46 -14.95
N ALA A 83 -2.42 12.86 -14.05
CA ALA A 83 -1.92 11.92 -13.04
C ALA A 83 -1.25 10.70 -13.68
N VAL A 84 -1.88 10.11 -14.72
CA VAL A 84 -1.28 9.01 -15.50
C VAL A 84 0.00 9.47 -16.20
N LEU A 85 -0.02 10.65 -16.82
CA LEU A 85 1.14 11.23 -17.48
C LEU A 85 2.29 11.43 -16.49
N TYR A 86 2.01 12.01 -15.33
CA TYR A 86 3.01 12.24 -14.28
C TYR A 86 3.65 10.92 -13.83
N VAL A 87 2.84 9.92 -13.47
CA VAL A 87 3.33 8.62 -13.02
C VAL A 87 4.16 7.93 -14.09
N LYS A 88 3.66 7.86 -15.33
CA LYS A 88 4.37 7.18 -16.43
C LYS A 88 5.68 7.87 -16.79
N THR A 89 5.69 9.21 -16.88
CA THR A 89 6.89 9.99 -17.18
C THR A 89 7.94 9.84 -16.08
N PHE A 90 7.49 9.94 -14.82
CA PHE A 90 8.39 9.77 -13.67
C PHE A 90 9.11 8.42 -13.70
N TYR A 91 8.35 7.34 -13.89
CA TYR A 91 8.95 6.01 -13.88
C TYR A 91 9.70 5.68 -15.18
N ALA A 92 9.32 6.21 -16.32
CA ALA A 92 10.09 6.08 -17.54
C ALA A 92 11.50 6.69 -17.40
N ILE A 93 11.58 7.89 -16.81
CA ILE A 93 12.86 8.56 -16.52
C ILE A 93 13.63 7.82 -15.42
N HIS A 94 12.98 7.45 -14.33
CA HIS A 94 13.60 6.66 -13.27
C HIS A 94 14.20 5.36 -13.78
N ASP A 95 13.45 4.59 -14.56
CA ASP A 95 13.91 3.32 -15.11
C ASP A 95 15.01 3.51 -16.17
N ALA A 96 15.02 4.63 -16.90
CA ALA A 96 16.11 5.00 -17.81
C ALA A 96 17.41 5.25 -17.04
N PHE A 97 17.38 6.08 -15.99
CA PHE A 97 18.53 6.29 -15.12
C PHE A 97 18.99 5.02 -14.40
N LYS A 98 18.06 4.16 -13.98
CA LYS A 98 18.38 2.87 -13.35
C LYS A 98 19.16 1.95 -14.29
N ARG A 99 18.78 1.89 -15.57
CA ARG A 99 19.45 1.07 -16.60
C ARG A 99 20.78 1.67 -17.06
N TRP A 100 20.99 2.96 -16.85
CA TRP A 100 22.19 3.63 -17.30
C TRP A 100 23.41 3.18 -16.47
N ARG A 101 24.44 2.65 -17.14
CA ARG A 101 25.63 2.06 -16.51
C ARG A 101 26.69 3.13 -16.17
N ILE A 102 26.31 4.16 -15.42
CA ILE A 102 27.23 5.16 -14.85
C ILE A 102 27.20 5.11 -13.33
N SER A 103 28.17 5.76 -12.70
CA SER A 103 28.21 5.89 -11.23
C SER A 103 26.92 6.42 -10.67
N ASN A 104 26.44 5.84 -9.56
CA ASN A 104 25.23 6.28 -8.88
C ASN A 104 25.34 7.73 -8.34
N TYR A 105 26.54 8.23 -8.14
CA TYR A 105 26.78 9.64 -7.78
C TYR A 105 26.67 10.60 -8.98
N ALA A 106 26.96 10.13 -10.18
CA ALA A 106 26.87 10.94 -11.39
C ALA A 106 25.42 11.12 -11.89
N LYS A 107 24.54 10.15 -11.63
CA LYS A 107 23.15 10.21 -12.08
C LYS A 107 22.40 11.43 -11.55
N PRO A 108 22.41 11.76 -10.23
CA PRO A 108 21.78 12.97 -9.70
C PRO A 108 22.39 14.26 -10.24
N VAL A 109 23.70 14.27 -10.56
CA VAL A 109 24.35 15.44 -11.18
C VAL A 109 23.75 15.70 -12.56
N VAL A 110 23.61 14.68 -13.39
CA VAL A 110 22.98 14.82 -14.71
C VAL A 110 21.51 15.19 -14.58
N GLY A 111 20.76 14.52 -13.70
CA GLY A 111 19.36 14.86 -13.43
C GLY A 111 19.17 16.30 -12.95
N GLY A 112 20.04 16.77 -12.06
CA GLY A 112 20.05 18.15 -11.56
C GLY A 112 20.39 19.17 -12.64
N LEU A 113 21.34 18.86 -13.52
CA LEU A 113 21.66 19.71 -14.68
C LEU A 113 20.47 19.84 -15.64
N LEU A 114 19.80 18.75 -15.96
CA LEU A 114 18.60 18.76 -16.82
C LEU A 114 17.47 19.57 -16.17
N ALA A 115 17.23 19.36 -14.89
CA ALA A 115 16.25 20.17 -14.13
C ALA A 115 16.64 21.65 -14.07
N GLY A 116 17.94 21.97 -13.95
CA GLY A 116 18.47 23.31 -13.99
C GLY A 116 18.27 24.01 -15.32
N VAL A 117 18.48 23.31 -16.43
CA VAL A 117 18.20 23.84 -17.79
C VAL A 117 16.71 24.19 -17.94
N ILE A 118 15.81 23.32 -17.46
CA ILE A 118 14.37 23.61 -17.44
C ILE A 118 14.10 24.85 -16.58
N GLY A 119 14.72 24.95 -15.40
CA GLY A 119 14.57 26.08 -14.50
C GLY A 119 15.09 27.42 -15.05
N LEU A 120 16.06 27.40 -15.99
CA LEU A 120 16.50 28.61 -16.70
C LEU A 120 15.42 29.10 -17.69
N MET A 121 14.63 28.20 -18.24
CA MET A 121 13.53 28.52 -19.16
C MET A 121 12.25 28.91 -18.42
N ALA A 122 11.97 28.27 -17.28
CA ALA A 122 10.79 28.43 -16.45
C ALA A 122 11.17 28.29 -14.98
N PRO A 123 11.58 29.37 -14.32
CA PRO A 123 11.98 29.33 -12.90
C PRO A 123 10.85 28.88 -11.96
N GLU A 124 9.60 28.97 -12.39
CA GLU A 124 8.41 28.55 -11.69
C GLU A 124 8.43 27.06 -11.30
N VAL A 125 9.16 26.22 -12.04
CA VAL A 125 9.22 24.78 -11.78
C VAL A 125 10.24 24.38 -10.71
N LEU A 126 11.11 25.30 -10.27
CA LEU A 126 12.16 25.01 -9.32
C LEU A 126 11.63 24.95 -7.87
N GLY A 127 12.25 24.10 -7.06
CA GLY A 127 11.91 23.92 -5.64
C GLY A 127 10.51 23.36 -5.44
N THR A 128 9.86 23.73 -4.32
CA THR A 128 8.48 23.31 -4.00
C THR A 128 7.43 23.98 -4.84
N SER A 129 7.70 25.17 -5.36
CA SER A 129 6.81 26.01 -6.21
C SER A 129 5.49 26.45 -5.55
N TYR A 130 5.34 26.35 -4.23
CA TYR A 130 4.11 26.76 -3.53
C TYR A 130 3.80 28.25 -3.66
N GLY A 131 4.83 29.10 -3.73
CA GLY A 131 4.63 30.54 -4.00
C GLY A 131 3.95 30.78 -5.35
N TRP A 132 4.25 29.97 -6.35
CA TRP A 132 3.62 30.06 -7.68
C TRP A 132 2.18 29.54 -7.65
N VAL A 133 1.85 28.55 -6.82
CA VAL A 133 0.45 28.13 -6.61
C VAL A 133 -0.36 29.29 -6.01
N ASN A 134 0.16 29.98 -5.00
CA ASN A 134 -0.51 31.17 -4.44
C ASN A 134 -0.72 32.27 -5.48
N LEU A 135 0.28 32.52 -6.34
CA LEU A 135 0.14 33.50 -7.42
C LEU A 135 -0.91 33.07 -8.45
N ALA A 136 -1.01 31.77 -8.77
CA ALA A 136 -2.02 31.21 -9.64
C ALA A 136 -3.42 31.35 -9.04
N GLU A 137 -3.57 31.04 -7.75
CA GLU A 137 -4.85 31.17 -7.02
C GLU A 137 -5.34 32.62 -6.97
N PHE A 138 -4.43 33.57 -6.75
CA PHE A 138 -4.77 35.00 -6.73
C PHE A 138 -4.74 35.68 -8.12
N GLU A 139 -4.68 34.92 -9.19
CA GLU A 139 -4.66 35.37 -10.59
C GLU A 139 -3.58 36.42 -10.92
N ARG A 140 -2.46 36.40 -10.19
CA ARG A 140 -1.32 37.30 -10.42
C ARG A 140 -0.42 36.83 -11.56
N LEU A 141 -1.05 36.65 -12.76
CA LEU A 141 -0.42 36.05 -13.94
C LEU A 141 0.75 36.89 -14.49
N SER A 142 0.77 38.19 -14.25
CA SER A 142 1.84 39.08 -14.71
C SER A 142 3.22 38.77 -14.08
N LEU A 143 3.24 38.00 -13.00
CA LEU A 143 4.47 37.58 -12.34
C LEU A 143 5.07 36.30 -12.93
N PHE A 144 4.31 35.56 -13.73
CA PHE A 144 4.82 34.42 -14.49
C PHE A 144 5.59 34.93 -15.70
N THR A 145 6.90 34.66 -15.73
CA THR A 145 7.78 35.19 -16.77
C THR A 145 8.78 34.15 -17.25
N SER A 146 9.03 34.14 -18.54
CA SER A 146 10.06 33.27 -19.14
C SER A 146 10.89 34.08 -20.12
N PRO A 147 12.21 33.90 -20.17
CA PRO A 147 13.06 34.51 -21.19
C PRO A 147 12.82 33.97 -22.61
N VAL A 148 12.10 32.87 -22.74
CA VAL A 148 11.96 32.12 -23.99
C VAL A 148 10.52 32.00 -24.45
N LEU A 149 9.54 31.93 -23.53
CA LEU A 149 8.13 31.63 -23.83
C LEU A 149 7.23 32.85 -23.57
N PRO A 150 6.27 33.18 -24.47
CA PRO A 150 5.20 34.10 -24.14
C PRO A 150 4.29 33.52 -23.04
N LEU A 151 3.61 34.41 -22.31
CA LEU A 151 2.85 34.00 -21.10
C LEU A 151 1.92 32.81 -21.30
N ILE A 152 1.08 32.82 -22.32
CA ILE A 152 0.11 31.75 -22.59
C ILE A 152 0.86 30.40 -22.83
N ALA A 153 1.92 30.43 -23.65
CA ALA A 153 2.70 29.26 -23.94
C ALA A 153 3.44 28.76 -22.71
N LEU A 154 3.91 29.66 -21.83
CA LEU A 154 4.52 29.34 -20.55
C LEU A 154 3.51 28.61 -19.65
N LEU A 155 2.32 29.20 -19.43
CA LEU A 155 1.30 28.60 -18.55
C LEU A 155 0.96 27.18 -19.00
N VAL A 156 0.63 26.97 -20.26
CA VAL A 156 0.34 25.63 -20.82
C VAL A 156 1.53 24.67 -20.71
N ALA A 157 2.76 25.16 -20.79
CA ALA A 157 3.96 24.32 -20.69
C ALA A 157 4.31 23.94 -19.22
N LEU A 158 3.96 24.80 -18.26
CA LEU A 158 4.39 24.64 -16.86
C LEU A 158 4.05 23.29 -16.24
N PRO A 159 2.84 22.69 -16.38
CA PRO A 159 2.54 21.37 -15.85
C PRO A 159 3.51 20.30 -16.38
N PHE A 160 3.80 20.31 -17.69
CA PHE A 160 4.71 19.36 -18.34
C PHE A 160 6.16 19.58 -17.89
N LEU A 161 6.62 20.82 -17.83
CA LEU A 161 7.95 21.19 -17.38
C LEU A 161 8.16 20.78 -15.90
N LYS A 162 7.13 20.95 -15.06
CA LYS A 162 7.18 20.51 -13.66
C LYS A 162 7.28 18.99 -13.54
N ILE A 163 6.52 18.24 -14.34
CA ILE A 163 6.62 16.78 -14.41
C ILE A 163 8.05 16.37 -14.78
N LEU A 164 8.63 16.97 -15.81
CA LEU A 164 9.99 16.66 -16.27
C LEU A 164 11.06 17.03 -15.22
N ALA A 165 11.01 18.25 -14.67
CA ALA A 165 11.97 18.71 -13.67
C ALA A 165 11.94 17.81 -12.42
N THR A 166 10.76 17.44 -11.94
CA THR A 166 10.60 16.50 -10.83
C THR A 166 11.15 15.12 -11.16
N SER A 167 10.82 14.61 -12.35
CA SER A 167 11.25 13.28 -12.79
C SER A 167 12.77 13.20 -12.97
N PHE A 168 13.40 14.24 -13.50
CA PHE A 168 14.86 14.32 -13.62
C PHE A 168 15.54 14.43 -12.26
N THR A 169 15.00 15.26 -11.36
CA THR A 169 15.61 15.46 -10.03
C THR A 169 15.54 14.19 -9.19
N ILE A 170 14.32 13.62 -9.01
CA ILE A 170 14.08 12.50 -8.11
C ILE A 170 14.36 11.17 -8.83
N GLY A 171 13.93 11.04 -10.08
CA GLY A 171 14.10 9.82 -10.86
C GLY A 171 15.57 9.46 -11.14
N SER A 172 16.49 10.44 -11.13
CA SER A 172 17.92 10.19 -11.24
C SER A 172 18.58 9.66 -9.95
N GLY A 173 17.85 9.63 -8.83
CA GLY A 173 18.34 9.26 -7.49
C GLY A 173 18.69 10.46 -6.62
N GLY A 174 18.30 11.69 -7.01
CA GLY A 174 18.38 12.87 -6.16
C GLY A 174 17.39 12.79 -5.00
N SER A 175 17.71 13.48 -3.90
CA SER A 175 16.83 13.57 -2.74
C SER A 175 15.66 14.51 -3.01
N GLY A 176 14.43 14.07 -2.70
CA GLY A 176 13.22 14.87 -2.86
C GLY A 176 11.95 14.07 -2.62
N GLY A 177 10.79 14.75 -2.71
CA GLY A 177 9.47 14.14 -2.56
C GLY A 177 8.60 14.35 -3.79
N VAL A 178 7.67 13.43 -4.02
CA VAL A 178 6.72 13.48 -5.14
C VAL A 178 5.38 14.13 -4.75
N PHE A 179 5.19 14.40 -3.45
CA PHE A 179 3.98 15.01 -2.90
C PHE A 179 3.79 16.46 -3.38
N ALA A 180 4.70 17.36 -3.01
CA ALA A 180 4.62 18.77 -3.37
C ALA A 180 4.58 19.01 -4.89
N PRO A 181 5.42 18.35 -5.71
CA PRO A 181 5.29 18.43 -7.16
C PRO A 181 3.93 17.99 -7.69
N GLY A 182 3.34 16.92 -7.14
CA GLY A 182 2.02 16.46 -7.56
C GLY A 182 0.92 17.51 -7.34
N ILE A 183 0.93 18.16 -6.18
CA ILE A 183 0.02 19.28 -5.87
C ILE A 183 0.24 20.45 -6.85
N VAL A 184 1.49 20.83 -7.09
CA VAL A 184 1.81 21.96 -7.99
C VAL A 184 1.43 21.66 -9.44
N ILE A 185 1.67 20.44 -9.93
CA ILE A 185 1.23 20.05 -11.29
C ILE A 185 -0.29 20.21 -11.39
N GLY A 186 -1.04 19.74 -10.39
CA GLY A 186 -2.49 19.91 -10.33
C GLY A 186 -2.91 21.37 -10.31
N ALA A 187 -2.31 22.20 -9.46
CA ALA A 187 -2.59 23.64 -9.41
C ALA A 187 -2.41 24.32 -10.76
N LEU A 188 -1.34 24.00 -11.48
CA LEU A 188 -1.04 24.56 -12.81
C LEU A 188 -2.04 24.06 -13.87
N VAL A 189 -2.43 22.78 -13.85
CA VAL A 189 -3.50 22.24 -14.70
C VAL A 189 -4.83 22.95 -14.39
N GLY A 190 -5.14 23.13 -13.10
CA GLY A 190 -6.34 23.82 -12.65
C GLY A 190 -6.37 25.29 -13.08
N LEU A 191 -5.21 25.96 -13.08
CA LEU A 191 -5.07 27.32 -13.61
C LEU A 191 -5.42 27.37 -15.11
N ASP A 192 -4.80 26.51 -15.91
CA ASP A 192 -5.02 26.49 -17.37
C ASP A 192 -6.47 26.18 -17.72
N VAL A 193 -7.06 25.17 -17.08
CA VAL A 193 -8.47 24.78 -17.30
C VAL A 193 -9.42 25.84 -16.76
N GLY A 194 -9.12 26.41 -15.59
CA GLY A 194 -9.91 27.49 -14.99
C GLY A 194 -9.93 28.75 -15.86
N LEU A 195 -8.78 29.17 -16.42
CA LEU A 195 -8.68 30.29 -17.36
C LEU A 195 -9.47 30.00 -18.64
N LEU A 196 -9.39 28.78 -19.17
CA LEU A 196 -10.19 28.39 -20.33
C LEU A 196 -11.70 28.49 -20.03
N PHE A 197 -12.14 27.99 -18.86
CA PHE A 197 -13.55 28.08 -18.48
C PHE A 197 -13.98 29.53 -18.18
N HIS A 198 -13.11 30.33 -17.57
CA HIS A 198 -13.36 31.76 -17.39
C HIS A 198 -13.56 32.46 -18.74
N TYR A 199 -12.74 32.18 -19.73
CA TYR A 199 -12.84 32.73 -21.06
C TYR A 199 -14.13 32.31 -21.80
N LEU A 200 -14.50 31.01 -21.70
CA LEU A 200 -15.67 30.47 -22.40
C LEU A 200 -16.99 30.78 -21.69
N LEU A 201 -16.99 30.83 -20.36
CA LEU A 201 -18.18 30.94 -19.50
C LEU A 201 -17.97 31.98 -18.37
N PRO A 202 -17.68 33.25 -18.68
CA PRO A 202 -17.26 34.23 -17.66
C PRO A 202 -18.32 34.49 -16.59
N SER A 203 -19.62 34.39 -16.94
CA SER A 203 -20.71 34.54 -15.95
C SER A 203 -20.80 33.37 -14.96
N LEU A 204 -20.40 32.16 -15.36
CA LEU A 204 -20.44 30.99 -14.53
C LEU A 204 -19.14 30.84 -13.75
N VAL A 205 -18.00 31.21 -14.29
CA VAL A 205 -16.65 31.11 -13.74
C VAL A 205 -16.03 32.51 -13.63
N PRO A 206 -16.46 33.36 -12.70
CA PRO A 206 -15.85 34.68 -12.49
C PRO A 206 -14.49 34.63 -11.81
N ASP A 207 -14.13 33.49 -11.17
CA ASP A 207 -12.94 33.27 -10.37
C ASP A 207 -12.33 31.91 -10.71
N VAL A 208 -11.03 31.89 -10.95
CA VAL A 208 -10.24 30.68 -11.33
C VAL A 208 -9.74 29.90 -10.10
N ALA A 209 -9.60 30.55 -8.95
CA ALA A 209 -9.07 29.94 -7.71
C ALA A 209 -9.71 28.59 -7.35
N PRO A 210 -11.03 28.39 -7.45
CA PRO A 210 -11.65 27.09 -7.13
C PRO A 210 -11.14 25.95 -8.00
N PHE A 211 -10.82 26.22 -9.28
CA PHE A 211 -10.30 25.21 -10.21
C PHE A 211 -8.85 24.87 -9.88
N VAL A 212 -8.02 25.85 -9.51
CA VAL A 212 -6.65 25.67 -9.04
C VAL A 212 -6.64 24.76 -7.81
N ILE A 213 -7.45 25.10 -6.79
CA ILE A 213 -7.54 24.37 -5.52
C ILE A 213 -8.04 22.95 -5.73
N VAL A 214 -9.11 22.75 -6.47
CA VAL A 214 -9.70 21.43 -6.68
C VAL A 214 -8.78 20.54 -7.51
N SER A 215 -8.14 21.07 -8.55
CA SER A 215 -7.24 20.32 -9.43
C SER A 215 -5.98 19.84 -8.72
N MET A 216 -5.35 20.69 -7.87
CA MET A 216 -4.15 20.25 -7.14
C MET A 216 -4.42 19.02 -6.28
N LEU A 217 -5.64 18.84 -5.80
CA LEU A 217 -6.06 17.74 -4.96
C LEU A 217 -6.53 16.55 -5.78
N ALA A 218 -7.28 16.79 -6.85
CA ALA A 218 -7.77 15.73 -7.73
C ALA A 218 -6.62 15.01 -8.43
N LEU A 219 -5.65 15.74 -8.95
CA LEU A 219 -4.47 15.16 -9.59
C LEU A 219 -3.62 14.36 -8.60
N PHE A 220 -3.31 14.96 -7.43
CA PHE A 220 -2.49 14.27 -6.44
C PHE A 220 -3.20 13.06 -5.84
N GLY A 221 -4.50 13.16 -5.49
CA GLY A 221 -5.29 12.04 -4.99
C GLY A 221 -5.37 10.86 -5.96
N ALA A 222 -5.44 11.16 -7.25
CA ALA A 222 -5.41 10.15 -8.32
C ALA A 222 -4.02 9.50 -8.48
N ALA A 223 -2.95 10.30 -8.43
CA ALA A 223 -1.57 9.82 -8.57
C ALA A 223 -1.09 9.06 -7.33
N ALA A 224 -1.47 9.48 -6.13
CA ALA A 224 -1.09 8.87 -4.85
C ALA A 224 -1.99 7.72 -4.41
N LYS A 225 -3.16 7.54 -5.05
CA LYS A 225 -4.22 6.61 -4.63
C LYS A 225 -4.73 6.87 -3.20
N ALA A 226 -4.86 8.15 -2.84
CA ALA A 226 -5.27 8.61 -1.53
C ALA A 226 -6.43 9.63 -1.61
N PRO A 227 -7.61 9.24 -2.16
CA PRO A 227 -8.73 10.14 -2.39
C PRO A 227 -9.31 10.73 -1.09
N LEU A 228 -9.40 9.97 0.01
CA LEU A 228 -9.95 10.48 1.27
C LEU A 228 -9.02 11.51 1.92
N ALA A 229 -7.72 11.24 1.95
CA ALA A 229 -6.73 12.16 2.50
C ALA A 229 -6.79 13.53 1.80
N VAL A 230 -6.89 13.56 0.47
CA VAL A 230 -6.93 14.83 -0.28
C VAL A 230 -8.25 15.58 -0.10
N MET A 231 -9.38 14.89 0.16
CA MET A 231 -10.64 15.57 0.49
C MET A 231 -10.54 16.36 1.79
N PHE A 232 -9.87 15.82 2.83
CA PHE A 232 -9.59 16.58 4.04
C PHE A 232 -8.57 17.71 3.79
N MET A 233 -7.64 17.48 2.85
CA MET A 233 -6.63 18.45 2.46
C MET A 233 -7.24 19.75 1.90
N VAL A 234 -8.35 19.67 1.13
CA VAL A 234 -9.09 20.86 0.66
C VAL A 234 -9.39 21.80 1.82
N VAL A 235 -9.99 21.26 2.86
CA VAL A 235 -10.46 22.02 4.01
C VAL A 235 -9.29 22.64 4.78
N GLU A 236 -8.23 21.86 5.02
CA GLU A 236 -7.09 22.30 5.80
C GLU A 236 -6.20 23.31 5.05
N MET A 237 -6.05 23.13 3.73
CA MET A 237 -5.21 24.02 2.93
C MET A 237 -5.85 25.38 2.63
N THR A 238 -7.19 25.45 2.64
CA THR A 238 -7.95 26.64 2.25
C THR A 238 -8.81 27.22 3.37
N GLY A 239 -8.90 26.54 4.51
CA GLY A 239 -9.78 26.92 5.63
C GLY A 239 -11.28 26.90 5.26
N SER A 240 -11.68 26.25 4.16
CA SER A 240 -13.05 26.31 3.65
C SER A 240 -13.61 24.94 3.30
N TYR A 241 -14.85 24.66 3.77
CA TYR A 241 -15.65 23.50 3.35
C TYR A 241 -16.38 23.70 2.02
N GLN A 242 -16.42 24.91 1.49
CA GLN A 242 -17.22 25.28 0.31
C GLN A 242 -16.80 24.51 -0.95
N LEU A 243 -15.53 24.14 -1.05
CA LEU A 243 -15.01 23.41 -2.21
C LEU A 243 -15.08 21.89 -2.08
N LEU A 244 -15.51 21.36 -0.92
CA LEU A 244 -15.55 19.93 -0.70
C LEU A 244 -16.43 19.17 -1.71
N PRO A 245 -17.66 19.61 -2.07
CA PRO A 245 -18.46 18.91 -3.08
C PRO A 245 -17.81 18.92 -4.47
N ALA A 246 -17.14 20.02 -4.85
CA ALA A 246 -16.40 20.12 -6.10
C ALA A 246 -15.22 19.15 -6.12
N ALA A 247 -14.45 19.10 -5.03
CA ALA A 247 -13.33 18.19 -4.86
C ALA A 247 -13.77 16.72 -4.89
N MET A 248 -14.88 16.37 -4.24
CA MET A 248 -15.40 14.99 -4.24
C MET A 248 -15.66 14.49 -5.66
N ILE A 249 -16.26 15.30 -6.53
CA ILE A 249 -16.52 14.94 -7.92
C ILE A 249 -15.22 14.82 -8.71
N ALA A 250 -14.36 15.85 -8.66
CA ALA A 250 -13.12 15.88 -9.44
C ALA A 250 -12.16 14.74 -9.00
N VAL A 251 -11.96 14.54 -7.68
CA VAL A 251 -11.10 13.49 -7.13
C VAL A 251 -11.60 12.11 -7.51
N ALA A 252 -12.92 11.85 -7.37
CA ALA A 252 -13.49 10.54 -7.71
C ALA A 252 -13.28 10.20 -9.20
N ILE A 253 -13.53 11.15 -10.09
CA ILE A 253 -13.34 10.96 -11.53
C ILE A 253 -11.85 10.78 -11.86
N ALA A 254 -10.97 11.63 -11.32
CA ALA A 254 -9.53 11.53 -11.56
C ALA A 254 -8.96 10.20 -11.05
N TYR A 255 -9.42 9.72 -9.89
CA TYR A 255 -9.05 8.42 -9.33
C TYR A 255 -9.45 7.27 -10.26
N LEU A 256 -10.67 7.28 -10.80
CA LEU A 256 -11.17 6.27 -11.74
C LEU A 256 -10.35 6.27 -13.05
N ILE A 257 -10.12 7.45 -13.64
CA ILE A 257 -9.35 7.61 -14.87
C ILE A 257 -7.90 7.15 -14.71
N SER A 258 -7.28 7.42 -13.56
CA SER A 258 -5.89 7.01 -13.31
C SER A 258 -5.70 5.48 -13.19
N GLY A 259 -6.78 4.72 -13.01
CA GLY A 259 -6.77 3.25 -12.99
C GLY A 259 -5.76 2.68 -11.98
N GLY A 260 -4.90 1.78 -12.41
CA GLY A 260 -3.85 1.16 -11.58
C GLY A 260 -2.54 1.95 -11.51
N ASN A 261 -2.46 3.16 -12.11
CA ASN A 261 -1.24 3.96 -12.07
C ASN A 261 -1.09 4.66 -10.72
N THR A 262 0.04 4.44 -10.04
CA THR A 262 0.40 5.10 -8.78
C THR A 262 1.83 5.59 -8.78
N ILE A 263 2.05 6.75 -8.12
CA ILE A 263 3.38 7.30 -7.93
C ILE A 263 4.18 6.53 -6.86
N TYR A 264 3.50 5.72 -6.06
CA TYR A 264 4.09 4.89 -5.02
C TYR A 264 4.08 3.41 -5.40
N ARG A 265 5.04 2.95 -6.20
CA ARG A 265 5.12 1.54 -6.68
C ARG A 265 5.14 0.49 -5.57
N ALA A 266 5.46 0.88 -4.34
CA ALA A 266 5.45 -0.03 -3.20
C ALA A 266 4.03 -0.29 -2.64
N GLN A 267 3.02 0.46 -3.08
CA GLN A 267 1.64 0.20 -2.70
C GLN A 267 1.20 -1.18 -3.21
N VAL A 268 0.54 -1.93 -2.34
CA VAL A 268 -0.14 -3.18 -2.71
C VAL A 268 -1.64 -2.90 -2.95
N PRO A 269 -2.36 -3.76 -3.71
CA PRO A 269 -3.75 -3.50 -4.06
C PRO A 269 -4.67 -3.34 -2.85
N THR A 270 -4.58 -4.25 -1.88
CA THR A 270 -5.41 -4.25 -0.67
C THR A 270 -4.58 -4.65 0.55
N ARG A 271 -5.14 -4.50 1.75
CA ARG A 271 -4.57 -4.96 3.02
C ARG A 271 -4.25 -6.47 2.98
N ARG A 272 -5.11 -7.26 2.36
CA ARG A 272 -4.91 -8.70 2.20
C ARG A 272 -3.64 -9.06 1.41
N ASP A 273 -3.25 -8.21 0.45
CA ASP A 273 -2.06 -8.44 -0.38
C ASP A 273 -0.77 -8.00 0.33
N SER A 274 -0.88 -7.42 1.52
CA SER A 274 0.26 -6.94 2.31
C SER A 274 0.94 -8.09 3.04
N PRO A 275 2.28 -8.21 2.94
CA PRO A 275 3.03 -9.20 3.72
C PRO A 275 2.84 -9.07 5.24
N ALA A 276 2.48 -7.88 5.73
CA ALA A 276 2.25 -7.63 7.15
C ALA A 276 0.97 -8.31 7.68
N HIS A 277 0.01 -8.63 6.81
CA HIS A 277 -1.32 -9.13 7.18
C HIS A 277 -1.61 -10.57 6.71
N VAL A 278 -0.61 -11.28 6.19
CA VAL A 278 -0.79 -12.66 5.67
C VAL A 278 -1.45 -13.57 6.71
N GLY A 279 -1.03 -13.48 7.98
CA GLY A 279 -1.60 -14.30 9.06
C GLY A 279 -3.03 -13.96 9.45
N GLU A 280 -3.48 -12.72 9.23
CA GLU A 280 -4.83 -12.27 9.65
C GLU A 280 -5.93 -12.83 8.74
N TYR A 281 -5.64 -13.03 7.46
CA TYR A 281 -6.62 -13.48 6.47
C TYR A 281 -6.61 -14.99 6.25
N ASP A 282 -5.50 -15.66 6.56
CA ASP A 282 -5.34 -17.09 6.34
C ASP A 282 -5.87 -17.93 7.51
N VAL A 283 -5.79 -17.41 8.74
CA VAL A 283 -6.29 -18.08 9.95
C VAL A 283 -7.77 -18.45 9.85
N PRO A 284 -8.71 -17.57 9.44
CA PRO A 284 -10.11 -17.93 9.28
C PRO A 284 -10.34 -19.11 8.34
N VAL A 285 -9.59 -19.18 7.23
CA VAL A 285 -9.73 -20.28 6.25
C VAL A 285 -9.23 -21.60 6.83
N LEU A 286 -8.15 -21.58 7.59
CA LEU A 286 -7.66 -22.78 8.29
C LEU A 286 -8.65 -23.28 9.34
N MET A 287 -9.41 -22.39 9.97
CA MET A 287 -10.46 -22.74 10.93
C MET A 287 -11.71 -23.34 10.26
N GLU A 288 -11.94 -23.07 8.98
CA GLU A 288 -13.07 -23.61 8.22
C GLU A 288 -12.82 -25.01 7.64
N ILE A 289 -11.56 -25.41 7.48
CA ILE A 289 -11.20 -26.70 6.89
C ILE A 289 -10.97 -27.69 8.04
N ARG A 290 -11.61 -28.84 7.97
CA ARG A 290 -11.44 -29.93 8.94
C ARG A 290 -10.33 -30.88 8.50
N VAL A 291 -9.74 -31.58 9.44
CA VAL A 291 -8.76 -32.64 9.20
C VAL A 291 -9.37 -33.75 8.35
N SER A 292 -10.68 -34.05 8.50
CA SER A 292 -11.44 -34.99 7.67
C SER A 292 -11.46 -34.63 6.19
N ASP A 293 -11.31 -33.35 5.85
CA ASP A 293 -11.29 -32.86 4.46
C ASP A 293 -9.90 -33.00 3.80
N CYS A 294 -8.93 -33.49 4.56
CA CYS A 294 -7.53 -33.62 4.15
C CYS A 294 -7.14 -35.07 3.89
N GLU A 295 -6.10 -35.23 3.07
CA GLU A 295 -5.45 -36.55 2.90
C GLU A 295 -4.68 -36.90 4.18
N VAL A 296 -5.24 -37.78 5.02
CA VAL A 296 -4.55 -38.37 6.15
C VAL A 296 -3.74 -39.57 5.63
N ARG A 297 -2.40 -39.47 5.73
CA ARG A 297 -1.51 -40.47 5.18
C ARG A 297 -1.21 -41.54 6.23
N ARG A 298 -1.19 -42.84 5.82
CA ARG A 298 -0.61 -43.90 6.61
C ARG A 298 0.91 -43.80 6.55
N GLY A 299 1.51 -43.10 7.53
CA GLY A 299 2.95 -42.97 7.65
C GLY A 299 3.59 -44.16 8.34
N PRO A 300 4.93 -44.23 8.40
CA PRO A 300 5.62 -45.21 9.20
C PRO A 300 5.31 -44.98 10.70
N VAL A 301 5.06 -46.06 11.42
CA VAL A 301 4.71 -46.09 12.83
C VAL A 301 5.66 -47.08 13.51
N VAL A 302 6.08 -46.77 14.72
CA VAL A 302 6.89 -47.68 15.54
C VAL A 302 6.13 -48.09 16.80
N ARG A 303 6.42 -49.27 17.31
CA ARG A 303 5.82 -49.75 18.54
C ARG A 303 6.71 -49.49 19.73
N VAL A 304 6.13 -49.47 20.92
CA VAL A 304 6.85 -49.23 22.18
C VAL A 304 7.96 -50.27 22.43
N ASP A 305 7.79 -51.47 21.93
CA ASP A 305 8.72 -52.60 22.08
C ASP A 305 9.70 -52.78 20.91
N ASP A 306 9.58 -51.98 19.85
CA ASP A 306 10.52 -51.99 18.73
C ASP A 306 11.92 -51.58 19.17
N ASP A 307 12.95 -52.16 18.50
CA ASP A 307 14.35 -51.80 18.73
C ASP A 307 14.65 -50.40 18.20
N VAL A 308 15.43 -49.65 18.98
CA VAL A 308 15.83 -48.26 18.65
C VAL A 308 16.53 -48.18 17.28
N ASN A 309 17.44 -49.15 16.96
CA ASN A 309 18.12 -49.10 15.65
C ASN A 309 17.16 -49.35 14.50
N GLY A 310 16.12 -50.15 14.68
CA GLY A 310 15.05 -50.34 13.72
C GLY A 310 14.29 -49.03 13.45
N ALA A 311 13.92 -48.32 14.50
CA ALA A 311 13.26 -47.02 14.42
C ALA A 311 14.13 -45.96 13.72
N VAL A 312 15.44 -45.90 14.07
CA VAL A 312 16.40 -45.00 13.41
C VAL A 312 16.49 -45.29 11.88
N ASN A 313 16.58 -46.59 11.53
CA ASN A 313 16.62 -46.96 10.10
C ASN A 313 15.37 -46.54 9.34
N VAL A 314 14.18 -46.71 9.91
CA VAL A 314 12.92 -46.27 9.35
C VAL A 314 12.90 -44.74 9.15
N MET A 315 13.37 -43.97 10.15
CA MET A 315 13.46 -42.50 10.05
C MET A 315 14.40 -42.05 8.93
N LEU A 316 15.60 -42.67 8.84
CA LEU A 316 16.58 -42.33 7.81
C LEU A 316 16.14 -42.72 6.42
N GLN A 317 15.53 -43.89 6.24
CA GLN A 317 15.02 -44.39 4.96
C GLN A 317 13.90 -43.52 4.41
N HIS A 318 12.99 -43.07 5.27
CA HIS A 318 11.83 -42.26 4.88
C HIS A 318 12.04 -40.75 5.08
N ARG A 319 13.22 -40.32 5.52
CA ARG A 319 13.57 -38.92 5.82
C ARG A 319 12.65 -38.23 6.83
N TYR A 320 12.22 -38.98 7.85
CA TYR A 320 11.49 -38.44 8.98
C TYR A 320 12.43 -38.12 10.15
N THR A 321 12.20 -37.00 10.81
CA THR A 321 12.93 -36.57 12.00
C THR A 321 12.25 -37.03 13.29
N SER A 322 11.01 -37.52 13.18
CA SER A 322 10.21 -38.04 14.28
C SER A 322 9.18 -39.05 13.78
N LEU A 323 8.77 -39.99 14.60
CA LEU A 323 7.74 -41.00 14.31
C LEU A 323 6.74 -41.12 15.45
N PRO A 324 5.44 -41.39 15.12
CA PRO A 324 4.45 -41.75 16.12
C PRO A 324 4.75 -43.14 16.70
N VAL A 325 4.57 -43.28 18.02
CA VAL A 325 4.76 -44.53 18.76
C VAL A 325 3.41 -45.03 19.25
N VAL A 326 3.12 -46.29 18.97
CA VAL A 326 1.86 -46.93 19.38
C VAL A 326 2.12 -48.11 20.28
N ASN A 327 1.12 -48.50 21.10
CA ASN A 327 1.10 -49.72 21.86
C ASN A 327 0.60 -50.93 21.00
N HIS A 328 0.50 -52.10 21.60
CA HIS A 328 0.03 -53.32 20.91
C HIS A 328 -1.42 -53.22 20.39
N ASN A 329 -2.24 -52.34 20.96
CA ASN A 329 -3.63 -52.14 20.58
C ASN A 329 -3.75 -51.09 19.42
N GLY A 330 -2.65 -50.46 18.98
CA GLY A 330 -2.62 -49.38 17.99
C GLY A 330 -3.00 -48.02 18.56
N GLU A 331 -3.00 -47.85 19.89
CA GLU A 331 -3.25 -46.59 20.56
C GLU A 331 -1.98 -45.74 20.56
N LEU A 332 -2.13 -44.43 20.32
CA LEU A 332 -1.01 -43.48 20.32
C LEU A 332 -0.45 -43.29 21.74
N VAL A 333 0.82 -43.63 21.93
CA VAL A 333 1.53 -43.46 23.22
C VAL A 333 2.30 -42.14 23.25
N GLY A 334 2.84 -41.71 22.09
CA GLY A 334 3.63 -40.53 22.01
C GLY A 334 4.38 -40.39 20.67
N VAL A 335 5.40 -39.59 20.68
CA VAL A 335 6.31 -39.38 19.54
C VAL A 335 7.74 -39.60 19.99
N VAL A 336 8.55 -40.21 19.11
CA VAL A 336 9.99 -40.33 19.29
C VAL A 336 10.73 -39.52 18.25
N HIS A 337 11.72 -38.73 18.66
CA HIS A 337 12.54 -37.93 17.78
C HIS A 337 13.87 -38.57 17.47
N LEU A 338 14.38 -38.43 16.26
CA LEU A 338 15.67 -38.96 15.82
C LEU A 338 16.82 -38.51 16.75
N THR A 339 16.79 -37.25 17.17
CA THR A 339 17.77 -36.64 18.07
C THR A 339 17.83 -37.32 19.43
N ASP A 340 16.71 -37.89 19.90
CA ASP A 340 16.61 -38.51 21.23
C ASP A 340 17.09 -39.97 21.23
N ILE A 341 17.05 -40.64 20.07
CA ILE A 341 17.39 -42.09 19.97
C ILE A 341 18.65 -42.37 19.16
N LEU A 342 19.20 -41.40 18.46
CA LEU A 342 20.40 -41.59 17.65
C LEU A 342 21.60 -42.01 18.53
N GLY A 343 22.19 -43.18 18.23
CA GLY A 343 23.29 -43.74 19.02
C GLY A 343 22.90 -44.38 20.35
N LYS A 344 21.60 -44.47 20.65
CA LYS A 344 21.05 -45.15 21.84
C LYS A 344 20.78 -46.62 21.51
N ARG A 345 20.58 -47.45 22.60
CA ARG A 345 20.25 -48.87 22.52
C ARG A 345 19.03 -49.15 23.40
N GLY A 346 18.31 -50.23 23.10
CA GLY A 346 17.13 -50.64 23.84
C GLY A 346 15.85 -50.50 23.03
N VAL A 347 14.72 -50.46 23.71
CA VAL A 347 13.40 -50.35 23.06
C VAL A 347 12.95 -48.91 22.96
N VAL A 348 12.18 -48.58 21.90
CA VAL A 348 11.67 -47.24 21.62
C VAL A 348 10.91 -46.64 22.79
N GLY A 349 10.15 -47.48 23.54
CA GLY A 349 9.35 -47.04 24.69
C GLY A 349 10.14 -46.32 25.79
N MET A 350 11.45 -46.55 25.89
CA MET A 350 12.30 -45.86 26.87
C MET A 350 12.55 -44.38 26.53
N TYR A 351 12.31 -43.97 25.29
CA TYR A 351 12.63 -42.65 24.76
C TYR A 351 11.40 -41.90 24.23
N VAL A 352 10.20 -42.47 24.37
CA VAL A 352 8.94 -41.85 23.97
C VAL A 352 8.70 -40.60 24.79
N LYS A 353 8.49 -39.50 24.13
CA LYS A 353 7.94 -38.32 24.76
C LYS A 353 6.41 -38.39 24.65
N ALA A 354 5.74 -38.36 25.82
CA ALA A 354 4.29 -38.18 25.80
C ALA A 354 3.95 -36.96 25.00
N THR A 355 3.28 -37.14 23.85
CA THR A 355 2.88 -36.00 23.04
C THR A 355 1.60 -35.43 23.61
N GLY A 356 1.63 -34.12 23.89
CA GLY A 356 0.41 -33.35 24.13
C GLY A 356 -0.30 -32.97 22.82
N GLY A 357 0.28 -33.35 21.66
CA GLY A 357 -0.13 -32.86 20.35
C GLY A 357 -0.59 -33.98 19.41
N TYR A 358 -1.88 -34.19 19.34
CA TYR A 358 -2.56 -34.92 18.27
C TYR A 358 -3.80 -34.14 17.84
N VAL A 359 -4.35 -34.46 16.69
CA VAL A 359 -5.63 -33.92 16.21
C VAL A 359 -6.61 -35.05 15.90
N ARG A 360 -7.88 -34.72 15.90
CA ARG A 360 -8.99 -35.61 15.54
C ARG A 360 -9.46 -35.27 14.13
N LEU A 361 -10.28 -36.15 13.55
CA LEU A 361 -10.86 -35.88 12.21
C LEU A 361 -11.77 -34.64 12.18
N ASP A 362 -12.40 -34.30 13.32
CA ASP A 362 -13.26 -33.12 13.47
C ASP A 362 -12.49 -31.85 13.85
N SER A 363 -11.20 -31.92 14.20
CA SER A 363 -10.33 -30.78 14.43
C SER A 363 -10.14 -29.95 13.16
N THR A 364 -9.83 -28.66 13.33
CA THR A 364 -9.54 -27.75 12.23
C THR A 364 -8.10 -27.86 11.74
N LEU A 365 -7.80 -27.35 10.55
CA LEU A 365 -6.41 -27.21 10.10
C LEU A 365 -5.62 -26.21 10.96
N TYR A 366 -6.30 -25.26 11.58
CA TYR A 366 -5.67 -24.33 12.53
C TYR A 366 -5.15 -25.08 13.76
N ASP A 367 -5.96 -25.96 14.35
CA ASP A 367 -5.56 -26.80 15.49
C ASP A 367 -4.34 -27.66 15.11
N ALA A 368 -4.36 -28.25 13.92
CA ALA A 368 -3.24 -29.05 13.42
C ALA A 368 -1.96 -28.22 13.25
N TRP A 369 -2.08 -27.02 12.71
CA TRP A 369 -0.96 -26.09 12.55
C TRP A 369 -0.38 -25.65 13.90
N GLU A 370 -1.25 -25.37 14.89
CA GLU A 370 -0.84 -25.00 16.24
C GLU A 370 -0.03 -26.11 16.91
N VAL A 371 -0.51 -27.36 16.80
CA VAL A 371 0.20 -28.52 17.31
C VAL A 371 1.56 -28.69 16.63
N MET A 372 1.63 -28.62 15.30
CA MET A 372 2.89 -28.72 14.54
C MET A 372 3.89 -27.63 14.95
N SER A 373 3.41 -26.39 15.12
CA SER A 373 4.24 -25.24 15.54
C SER A 373 4.80 -25.42 16.95
N ARG A 374 3.96 -25.88 17.88
CA ARG A 374 4.35 -26.09 19.27
C ARG A 374 5.38 -27.26 19.43
N GLU A 375 5.15 -28.34 18.69
CA GLU A 375 6.00 -29.51 18.72
C GLU A 375 7.22 -29.42 17.78
N GLY A 376 7.32 -28.34 16.96
CA GLY A 376 8.42 -28.16 15.99
C GLY A 376 8.44 -29.22 14.89
N THR A 377 7.27 -29.75 14.48
CA THR A 377 7.15 -30.85 13.51
C THR A 377 6.47 -30.34 12.22
N THR A 378 6.67 -31.06 11.11
CA THR A 378 5.98 -30.81 9.82
C THR A 378 4.79 -31.74 9.60
N TRP A 379 4.39 -32.46 10.62
CA TRP A 379 3.26 -33.38 10.62
C TRP A 379 2.70 -33.52 12.04
N VAL A 380 1.45 -33.97 12.14
CA VAL A 380 0.76 -34.21 13.41
C VAL A 380 0.04 -35.56 13.36
N PRO A 381 0.03 -36.37 14.47
CA PRO A 381 -0.77 -37.59 14.55
C PRO A 381 -2.27 -37.28 14.47
N VAL A 382 -3.01 -38.08 13.72
CA VAL A 382 -4.46 -38.06 13.68
C VAL A 382 -5.01 -39.29 14.40
N VAL A 383 -5.86 -39.07 15.39
CA VAL A 383 -6.43 -40.15 16.20
C VAL A 383 -7.97 -40.17 16.11
N GLU A 384 -8.52 -41.35 16.26
CA GLU A 384 -9.94 -41.59 16.56
C GLU A 384 -10.02 -42.20 17.95
N ASP A 385 -10.64 -41.51 18.86
CA ASP A 385 -10.55 -41.72 20.31
C ASP A 385 -9.10 -41.69 20.79
N VAL A 386 -8.45 -42.81 20.92
CA VAL A 386 -7.02 -42.97 21.29
C VAL A 386 -6.19 -43.71 20.23
N ARG A 387 -6.85 -44.24 19.21
CA ARG A 387 -6.23 -45.07 18.18
C ARG A 387 -5.65 -44.22 17.08
N LEU A 388 -4.42 -44.44 16.70
CA LEU A 388 -3.77 -43.75 15.59
C LEU A 388 -4.38 -44.17 14.25
N ILE A 389 -4.95 -43.21 13.49
CA ILE A 389 -5.46 -43.42 12.14
C ILE A 389 -4.38 -43.18 11.08
N GLY A 390 -3.54 -42.16 11.30
CA GLY A 390 -2.49 -41.78 10.40
C GLY A 390 -1.83 -40.46 10.81
N ILE A 391 -1.18 -39.81 9.86
CA ILE A 391 -0.53 -38.54 10.08
C ILE A 391 -1.08 -37.51 9.08
N LEU A 392 -1.27 -36.27 9.53
CA LEU A 392 -1.54 -35.12 8.68
C LEU A 392 -0.23 -34.37 8.47
N THR A 393 0.16 -34.15 7.22
CA THR A 393 1.40 -33.45 6.87
C THR A 393 1.11 -32.02 6.44
N MET A 394 2.11 -31.12 6.56
CA MET A 394 2.02 -29.74 6.06
C MET A 394 1.68 -29.69 4.55
N GLU A 395 2.14 -30.70 3.77
CA GLU A 395 1.80 -30.79 2.34
C GLU A 395 0.31 -31.08 2.13
N SER A 396 -0.27 -32.01 2.91
CA SER A 396 -1.71 -32.33 2.85
C SER A 396 -2.55 -31.11 3.25
N MET A 397 -2.13 -30.41 4.31
CA MET A 397 -2.79 -29.16 4.73
C MET A 397 -2.77 -28.10 3.64
N ARG A 398 -1.62 -27.86 3.01
CA ARG A 398 -1.48 -26.89 1.91
C ARG A 398 -2.38 -27.25 0.74
N ARG A 399 -2.47 -28.50 0.36
CA ARG A 399 -3.36 -28.94 -0.73
C ARG A 399 -4.84 -28.67 -0.42
N ALA A 400 -5.30 -28.99 0.77
CA ALA A 400 -6.67 -28.74 1.20
C ALA A 400 -6.97 -27.22 1.24
N TYR A 401 -6.03 -26.42 1.76
CA TYR A 401 -6.12 -24.97 1.74
C TYR A 401 -6.23 -24.41 0.32
N ASP A 402 -5.34 -24.82 -0.59
CA ASP A 402 -5.36 -24.36 -1.99
C ASP A 402 -6.69 -24.72 -2.70
N LEU A 403 -7.25 -25.89 -2.43
CA LEU A 403 -8.55 -26.30 -2.97
C LEU A 403 -9.69 -25.42 -2.44
N LYS A 404 -9.71 -25.14 -1.13
CA LYS A 404 -10.70 -24.26 -0.50
C LYS A 404 -10.64 -22.85 -1.06
N ILE A 405 -9.44 -22.26 -1.20
CA ILE A 405 -9.26 -20.93 -1.80
C ILE A 405 -9.74 -20.89 -3.25
N ARG A 406 -9.47 -21.94 -4.04
CA ARG A 406 -9.98 -22.03 -5.41
C ARG A 406 -11.51 -22.07 -5.46
N SER A 407 -12.14 -22.83 -4.56
CA SER A 407 -13.60 -22.90 -4.49
C SER A 407 -14.22 -21.55 -4.13
N ILE A 408 -13.64 -20.83 -3.17
CA ILE A 408 -14.08 -19.48 -2.78
C ILE A 408 -13.96 -18.51 -3.97
N LYS A 409 -12.83 -18.53 -4.70
CA LYS A 409 -12.64 -17.68 -5.88
C LYS A 409 -13.64 -17.97 -7.00
N LEU A 410 -13.99 -19.23 -7.21
CA LEU A 410 -14.98 -19.63 -8.23
C LEU A 410 -16.40 -19.18 -7.84
N SER A 411 -16.78 -19.27 -6.57
CA SER A 411 -18.09 -18.80 -6.10
C SER A 411 -18.25 -17.28 -6.21
N ILE A 412 -17.18 -16.51 -5.97
CA ILE A 412 -17.19 -15.05 -6.13
C ILE A 412 -17.39 -14.66 -7.61
N ASN A 413 -16.73 -15.36 -8.54
CA ASN A 413 -16.81 -15.07 -9.97
C ASN A 413 -18.15 -15.51 -10.62
N GLN A 414 -18.97 -16.31 -9.94
CA GLN A 414 -20.31 -16.69 -10.41
C GLN A 414 -21.40 -15.70 -9.97
N HIS A 415 -21.09 -14.78 -9.07
CA HIS A 415 -22.03 -13.77 -8.55
C HIS A 415 -21.67 -12.33 -9.00
N THR A 416 -20.64 -12.17 -9.81
CA THR A 416 -20.29 -10.96 -10.57
C THR A 416 -20.54 -11.16 -12.06
#